data_d888d5a12e499cdd823f6b63a2f65a94
#
_entry.id   d888d5a12e499cdd823f6b63a2f65a94
#
_cell.length_a   1.000
_cell.length_b   1.000
_cell.length_c   1.000
_cell.angle_alpha   90.00
_cell.angle_beta   90.00
_cell.angle_gamma   90.00
#
_symmetry.space_group_name_H-M   'P 1'
#
loop_
_entity.id
_entity.type
_entity.pdbx_description
1 polymer ?
#
loop_
_entity_poly.entity_id
_entity_poly.type
_entity_poly.pdbx_seq_one_letter_code
_entity_poly.pdbx_strand_id
1 'polypeptide(L)'
;MKSVGWLRFTWEAKLLPETSYIIEEPYSIRRAFRSEKSQVWAVIKSCFAQDGCWNDVVTALIPRLHHQFEEKFGHHRDIDCLVITHGNRVIAVSLVNVDIEAENHLSSGPCITSEYRNRGFGSLLLKESLLLAAKAGSPLIYGVTRATGPAAKFVYPKYEGKPSPYFPDIGQPAVSLWPSALER
;
A
#
# COMPACT_ATOMS: atom_id res chain seq x y z
N MET A 1 -12.80 -16.51 17.39
CA MET A 1 -11.63 -15.77 16.84
C MET A 1 -11.89 -14.29 16.96
N LYS A 2 -11.04 -13.53 17.66
CA LYS A 2 -11.18 -12.06 17.68
C LYS A 2 -10.82 -11.54 16.28
N SER A 3 -11.77 -10.91 15.61
CA SER A 3 -11.54 -10.22 14.36
C SER A 3 -10.43 -9.18 14.57
N VAL A 4 -9.38 -9.24 13.74
CA VAL A 4 -8.33 -8.22 13.79
C VAL A 4 -8.90 -6.92 13.24
N GLY A 5 -8.87 -5.86 14.04
CA GLY A 5 -9.38 -4.55 13.65
C GLY A 5 -8.60 -3.91 12.51
N TRP A 6 -9.24 -2.92 11.88
CA TRP A 6 -8.62 -2.06 10.89
C TRP A 6 -8.41 -0.67 11.47
N LEU A 7 -7.35 -0.01 11.01
CA LEU A 7 -7.06 1.38 11.31
C LEU A 7 -6.90 2.17 10.00
N ARG A 8 -7.39 3.40 10.00
CA ARG A 8 -7.06 4.41 9.01
C ARG A 8 -6.20 5.48 9.64
N PHE A 9 -5.01 5.66 9.14
CA PHE A 9 -4.12 6.75 9.51
C PHE A 9 -4.39 7.95 8.63
N THR A 10 -4.32 9.12 9.20
CA THR A 10 -4.50 10.41 8.51
C THR A 10 -3.26 11.26 8.71
N TRP A 11 -2.72 11.80 7.63
CA TRP A 11 -1.63 12.78 7.61
C TRP A 11 -2.13 14.08 6.99
N GLU A 12 -1.69 15.20 7.53
CA GLU A 12 -1.91 16.51 6.95
C GLU A 12 -0.74 16.87 6.02
N ALA A 13 -1.03 17.16 4.75
CA ALA A 13 0.01 17.47 3.76
C ALA A 13 0.93 18.61 4.18
N LYS A 14 0.37 19.64 4.82
CA LYS A 14 1.12 20.82 5.32
C LYS A 14 2.13 20.52 6.42
N LEU A 15 2.02 19.38 7.10
CA LEU A 15 2.91 18.96 8.19
C LEU A 15 4.00 18.00 7.71
N LEU A 16 3.99 17.62 6.43
CA LEU A 16 5.00 16.71 5.89
C LEU A 16 6.35 17.42 5.77
N PRO A 17 7.46 16.71 6.07
CA PRO A 17 8.79 17.27 5.88
C PRO A 17 9.08 17.54 4.40
N GLU A 18 9.53 18.75 4.09
CA GLU A 18 9.81 19.17 2.71
C GLU A 18 11.10 18.56 2.12
N THR A 19 11.99 18.08 2.98
CA THR A 19 13.31 17.58 2.56
C THR A 19 13.20 16.21 1.90
N SER A 20 13.60 16.15 0.63
CA SER A 20 13.88 14.88 -0.05
C SER A 20 15.03 14.17 0.65
N TYR A 21 14.82 12.92 1.01
CA TYR A 21 15.87 12.09 1.56
C TYR A 21 16.75 11.59 0.42
N ILE A 22 18.06 11.78 0.52
CA ILE A 22 19.00 11.18 -0.40
C ILE A 22 19.33 9.79 0.13
N ILE A 23 18.90 8.78 -0.61
CA ILE A 23 19.30 7.40 -0.35
C ILE A 23 20.69 7.16 -0.96
N GLU A 24 21.57 6.49 -0.21
CA GLU A 24 22.93 6.24 -0.66
C GLU A 24 22.98 5.04 -1.63
N GLU A 25 23.88 5.13 -2.60
CA GLU A 25 24.19 3.97 -3.45
C GLU A 25 24.63 2.77 -2.59
N PRO A 26 24.31 1.52 -2.97
CA PRO A 26 23.70 1.10 -4.25
C PRO A 26 22.17 1.12 -4.31
N TYR A 27 21.51 1.82 -3.41
CA TYR A 27 20.07 1.94 -3.38
C TYR A 27 19.59 3.16 -4.17
N SER A 28 18.39 3.06 -4.75
CA SER A 28 17.69 4.20 -5.32
C SER A 28 16.21 4.17 -4.96
N ILE A 29 15.58 5.34 -4.88
CA ILE A 29 14.12 5.47 -4.74
C ILE A 29 13.59 6.29 -5.90
N ARG A 30 12.56 5.81 -6.56
CA ARG A 30 11.96 6.44 -7.75
C ARG A 30 10.59 5.83 -8.07
N ARG A 31 9.92 6.39 -9.06
CA ARG A 31 8.75 5.72 -9.65
C ARG A 31 9.18 4.44 -10.38
N ALA A 32 8.29 3.45 -10.38
CA ALA A 32 8.50 2.19 -11.08
C ALA A 32 8.50 2.40 -12.60
N PHE A 33 9.32 1.63 -13.30
CA PHE A 33 9.24 1.50 -14.74
C PHE A 33 8.22 0.42 -15.14
N ARG A 34 7.62 0.55 -16.32
CA ARG A 34 6.68 -0.47 -16.84
C ARG A 34 7.31 -1.85 -16.96
N SER A 35 8.58 -1.90 -17.31
CA SER A 35 9.35 -3.14 -17.40
C SER A 35 9.52 -3.87 -16.08
N GLU A 36 9.30 -3.18 -14.95
CA GLU A 36 9.40 -3.75 -13.61
C GLU A 36 8.07 -4.33 -13.08
N LYS A 37 7.00 -4.30 -13.87
CA LYS A 37 5.65 -4.72 -13.48
C LYS A 37 5.64 -6.06 -12.73
N SER A 38 6.31 -7.07 -13.26
CA SER A 38 6.35 -8.40 -12.64
C SER A 38 7.10 -8.42 -11.31
N GLN A 39 8.22 -7.68 -11.20
CA GLN A 39 8.97 -7.58 -9.94
C GLN A 39 8.16 -6.84 -8.88
N VAL A 40 7.51 -5.74 -9.26
CA VAL A 40 6.66 -4.93 -8.36
C VAL A 40 5.53 -5.78 -7.78
N TRP A 41 4.80 -6.49 -8.64
CA TRP A 41 3.70 -7.34 -8.17
C TRP A 41 4.18 -8.49 -7.28
N ALA A 42 5.31 -9.11 -7.61
CA ALA A 42 5.90 -10.18 -6.79
C ALA A 42 6.24 -9.69 -5.37
N VAL A 43 6.79 -8.48 -5.23
CA VAL A 43 7.08 -7.88 -3.91
C VAL A 43 5.80 -7.63 -3.12
N ILE A 44 4.78 -7.02 -3.73
CA ILE A 44 3.49 -6.76 -3.08
C ILE A 44 2.88 -8.07 -2.59
N LYS A 45 2.71 -9.04 -3.48
CA LYS A 45 2.08 -10.32 -3.16
C LYS A 45 2.81 -11.07 -2.05
N SER A 46 4.14 -11.08 -2.09
CA SER A 46 4.98 -11.72 -1.07
C SER A 46 4.78 -11.08 0.31
N CYS A 47 4.73 -9.74 0.39
CA CYS A 47 4.55 -9.05 1.67
C CYS A 47 3.20 -9.38 2.32
N PHE A 48 2.12 -9.41 1.56
CA PHE A 48 0.79 -9.76 2.08
C PHE A 48 0.69 -11.25 2.47
N ALA A 49 1.42 -12.13 1.80
CA ALA A 49 1.45 -13.56 2.12
C ALA A 49 2.28 -13.88 3.38
N GLN A 50 3.30 -13.09 3.67
CA GLN A 50 4.22 -13.32 4.79
C GLN A 50 3.73 -12.76 6.13
N ASP A 51 2.94 -11.70 6.12
CA ASP A 51 2.47 -11.07 7.34
C ASP A 51 1.13 -11.69 7.78
N GLY A 52 1.16 -12.43 8.88
CA GLY A 52 0.00 -13.17 9.39
C GLY A 52 -1.22 -12.30 9.76
N CYS A 53 -1.04 -10.98 9.91
CA CYS A 53 -2.16 -10.06 10.14
C CYS A 53 -3.13 -9.97 8.95
N TRP A 54 -2.76 -10.45 7.77
CA TRP A 54 -3.58 -10.47 6.56
C TRP A 54 -4.31 -11.80 6.30
N ASN A 55 -3.97 -12.87 7.03
CA ASN A 55 -4.41 -14.23 6.71
C ASN A 55 -5.93 -14.39 6.56
N ASP A 56 -6.72 -13.68 7.34
CA ASP A 56 -8.18 -13.76 7.33
C ASP A 56 -8.84 -12.99 6.16
N VAL A 57 -8.11 -12.08 5.51
CA VAL A 57 -8.64 -11.21 4.46
C VAL A 57 -7.87 -11.27 3.14
N VAL A 58 -6.71 -11.92 3.10
CA VAL A 58 -5.81 -11.91 1.94
C VAL A 58 -6.49 -12.41 0.67
N THR A 59 -7.34 -13.42 0.78
CA THR A 59 -8.06 -14.00 -0.37
C THR A 59 -9.01 -13.00 -1.03
N ALA A 60 -9.65 -12.12 -0.25
CA ALA A 60 -10.53 -11.08 -0.77
C ALA A 60 -9.74 -9.82 -1.19
N LEU A 61 -8.66 -9.53 -0.49
CA LEU A 61 -7.87 -8.31 -0.67
C LEU A 61 -6.98 -8.36 -1.93
N ILE A 62 -6.28 -9.46 -2.17
CA ILE A 62 -5.31 -9.58 -3.27
C ILE A 62 -5.94 -9.35 -4.65
N PRO A 63 -7.11 -9.91 -5.01
CA PRO A 63 -7.73 -9.62 -6.30
C PRO A 63 -8.07 -8.14 -6.52
N ARG A 64 -8.51 -7.45 -5.47
CA ARG A 64 -8.82 -6.00 -5.53
C ARG A 64 -7.56 -5.17 -5.70
N LEU A 65 -6.52 -5.49 -4.95
CA LEU A 65 -5.23 -4.82 -5.06
C LEU A 65 -4.60 -5.08 -6.43
N HIS A 66 -4.73 -6.29 -6.96
CA HIS A 66 -4.26 -6.62 -8.30
C HIS A 66 -4.99 -5.81 -9.38
N HIS A 67 -6.30 -5.62 -9.25
CA HIS A 67 -7.06 -4.78 -10.17
C HIS A 67 -6.55 -3.33 -10.17
N GLN A 68 -6.38 -2.72 -9.00
CA GLN A 68 -5.79 -1.38 -8.88
C GLN A 68 -4.37 -1.32 -9.46
N PHE A 69 -3.58 -2.34 -9.22
CA PHE A 69 -2.22 -2.46 -9.77
C PHE A 69 -2.24 -2.51 -11.30
N GLU A 70 -3.10 -3.33 -11.91
CA GLU A 70 -3.24 -3.44 -13.37
C GLU A 70 -3.68 -2.11 -13.99
N GLU A 71 -4.62 -1.40 -13.36
CA GLU A 71 -5.03 -0.08 -13.81
C GLU A 71 -3.86 0.90 -13.83
N LYS A 72 -3.06 0.96 -12.75
CA LYS A 72 -1.91 1.88 -12.67
C LYS A 72 -0.84 1.58 -13.72
N PHE A 73 -0.57 0.31 -14.00
CA PHE A 73 0.40 -0.10 -15.02
C PHE A 73 -0.15 -0.11 -16.45
N GLY A 74 -1.47 -0.09 -16.62
CA GLY A 74 -2.14 -0.09 -17.93
C GLY A 74 -2.22 1.27 -18.62
N HIS A 75 -2.18 2.37 -17.88
CA HIS A 75 -2.29 3.71 -18.44
C HIS A 75 -0.96 4.25 -18.98
N HIS A 76 -1.02 5.13 -20.01
CA HIS A 76 0.16 5.78 -20.61
C HIS A 76 0.75 6.93 -19.78
N ARG A 77 0.27 7.14 -18.57
CA ARG A 77 0.74 8.17 -17.64
C ARG A 77 1.86 7.64 -16.75
N ASP A 78 2.47 8.53 -15.99
CA ASP A 78 3.40 8.17 -14.92
C ASP A 78 2.75 7.17 -13.96
N ILE A 79 3.51 6.15 -13.59
CA ILE A 79 3.01 5.11 -12.71
C ILE A 79 3.10 5.62 -11.26
N ASP A 80 1.96 5.72 -10.58
CA ASP A 80 1.90 6.10 -9.17
C ASP A 80 2.26 4.90 -8.27
N CYS A 81 3.47 4.43 -8.47
CA CYS A 81 4.08 3.35 -7.73
C CYS A 81 5.55 3.71 -7.48
N LEU A 82 5.92 3.77 -6.22
CA LEU A 82 7.31 4.02 -5.81
C LEU A 82 8.02 2.70 -5.56
N VAL A 83 9.27 2.64 -5.97
CA VAL A 83 10.14 1.49 -5.71
C VAL A 83 11.44 1.93 -5.08
N ILE A 84 11.98 1.09 -4.21
CA ILE A 84 13.39 1.12 -3.82
C ILE A 84 14.06 -0.04 -4.52
N THR A 85 15.21 0.23 -5.14
CA THR A 85 16.03 -0.80 -5.80
C THR A 85 17.37 -0.94 -5.11
N HIS A 86 17.91 -2.14 -5.16
CA HIS A 86 19.30 -2.45 -4.86
C HIS A 86 19.95 -2.89 -6.17
N GLY A 87 20.72 -2.00 -6.78
CA GLY A 87 21.12 -2.17 -8.17
C GLY A 87 19.88 -2.28 -9.08
N ASN A 88 19.77 -3.38 -9.82
CA ASN A 88 18.64 -3.64 -10.74
C ASN A 88 17.46 -4.40 -10.10
N ARG A 89 17.57 -4.76 -8.83
CA ARG A 89 16.54 -5.54 -8.13
C ARG A 89 15.58 -4.61 -7.39
N VAL A 90 14.28 -4.73 -7.64
CA VAL A 90 13.24 -4.09 -6.82
C VAL A 90 13.15 -4.82 -5.48
N ILE A 91 13.37 -4.08 -4.39
CA ILE A 91 13.40 -4.62 -3.02
C ILE A 91 12.28 -4.08 -2.13
N ALA A 92 11.67 -2.98 -2.52
CA ALA A 92 10.57 -2.40 -1.80
C ALA A 92 9.64 -1.63 -2.76
N VAL A 93 8.37 -1.61 -2.44
CA VAL A 93 7.30 -1.06 -3.29
C VAL A 93 6.26 -0.35 -2.46
N SER A 94 5.72 0.75 -2.98
CA SER A 94 4.51 1.39 -2.48
C SER A 94 3.62 1.79 -3.65
N LEU A 95 2.48 1.14 -3.80
CA LEU A 95 1.45 1.50 -4.77
C LEU A 95 0.59 2.61 -4.17
N VAL A 96 0.50 3.75 -4.86
CA VAL A 96 -0.18 4.96 -4.37
C VAL A 96 -1.41 5.27 -5.23
N ASN A 97 -2.50 5.64 -4.56
CA ASN A 97 -3.65 6.22 -5.21
C ASN A 97 -3.63 7.73 -4.96
N VAL A 98 -3.47 8.51 -6.03
CA VAL A 98 -3.36 9.99 -5.95
C VAL A 98 -4.71 10.70 -6.13
N ASP A 99 -5.81 9.97 -6.21
CA ASP A 99 -7.15 10.56 -6.24
C ASP A 99 -7.43 11.29 -4.92
N ILE A 100 -7.79 12.57 -5.01
CA ILE A 100 -8.06 13.43 -3.84
C ILE A 100 -9.19 12.87 -2.97
N GLU A 101 -10.16 12.20 -3.59
CA GLU A 101 -11.32 11.60 -2.92
C GLU A 101 -11.06 10.18 -2.42
N ALA A 102 -9.82 9.67 -2.55
CA ALA A 102 -9.51 8.31 -2.10
C ALA A 102 -9.67 8.17 -0.59
N GLU A 103 -10.32 7.10 -0.15
CA GLU A 103 -10.39 6.72 1.27
C GLU A 103 -9.09 6.06 1.76
N ASN A 104 -8.28 5.58 0.84
CA ASN A 104 -6.96 4.99 1.08
C ASN A 104 -6.01 5.37 -0.06
N HIS A 105 -5.08 6.27 0.20
CA HIS A 105 -4.06 6.67 -0.76
C HIS A 105 -2.90 5.66 -0.83
N LEU A 106 -2.68 4.91 0.25
CA LEU A 106 -1.63 3.92 0.35
C LEU A 106 -2.19 2.54 -0.03
N SER A 107 -2.43 2.31 -1.32
CA SER A 107 -3.14 1.11 -1.83
C SER A 107 -2.50 -0.20 -1.36
N SER A 108 -1.19 -0.33 -1.45
CA SER A 108 -0.45 -1.47 -0.89
C SER A 108 0.20 -1.15 0.45
N GLY A 109 0.38 0.13 0.75
CA GLY A 109 1.34 0.57 1.76
C GLY A 109 2.78 0.20 1.38
N PRO A 110 3.77 0.60 2.17
CA PRO A 110 5.16 0.17 1.99
C PRO A 110 5.32 -1.34 2.16
N CYS A 111 5.69 -2.01 1.08
CA CYS A 111 6.00 -3.45 1.03
C CYS A 111 7.50 -3.63 0.88
N ILE A 112 8.15 -4.27 1.84
CA ILE A 112 9.61 -4.47 1.87
C ILE A 112 9.89 -5.97 1.84
N THR A 113 10.76 -6.43 0.94
CA THR A 113 11.20 -7.82 0.94
C THR A 113 11.90 -8.18 2.27
N SER A 114 11.75 -9.42 2.72
CA SER A 114 12.15 -9.82 4.08
C SER A 114 13.63 -9.52 4.39
N GLU A 115 14.52 -9.72 3.43
CA GLU A 115 15.97 -9.50 3.60
C GLU A 115 16.35 -8.02 3.81
N TYR A 116 15.45 -7.10 3.46
CA TYR A 116 15.68 -5.65 3.53
C TYR A 116 14.84 -4.94 4.59
N ARG A 117 14.09 -5.69 5.41
CA ARG A 117 13.31 -5.13 6.53
C ARG A 117 14.23 -4.58 7.63
N ASN A 118 13.67 -3.71 8.47
CA ASN A 118 14.37 -3.06 9.61
C ASN A 118 15.59 -2.20 9.23
N ARG A 119 15.59 -1.65 8.01
CA ARG A 119 16.61 -0.74 7.51
C ARG A 119 16.11 0.69 7.25
N GLY A 120 14.89 1.01 7.70
CA GLY A 120 14.29 2.33 7.50
C GLY A 120 13.58 2.52 6.16
N PHE A 121 13.60 1.55 5.25
CA PHE A 121 12.97 1.67 3.92
C PHE A 121 11.45 1.86 3.97
N GLY A 122 10.77 1.25 4.94
CA GLY A 122 9.34 1.43 5.13
C GLY A 122 8.97 2.87 5.45
N SER A 123 9.73 3.53 6.31
CA SER A 123 9.54 4.94 6.66
C SER A 123 9.85 5.87 5.51
N LEU A 124 10.89 5.58 4.74
CA LEU A 124 11.28 6.33 3.55
C LEU A 124 10.20 6.22 2.47
N LEU A 125 9.72 5.02 2.15
CA LEU A 125 8.63 4.82 1.20
C LEU A 125 7.34 5.48 1.66
N LEU A 126 7.01 5.41 2.95
CA LEU A 126 5.86 6.12 3.49
C LEU A 126 5.96 7.61 3.19
N LYS A 127 7.07 8.24 3.56
CA LYS A 127 7.29 9.68 3.33
C LYS A 127 7.11 10.06 1.87
N GLU A 128 7.79 9.36 0.97
CA GLU A 128 7.71 9.66 -0.46
C GLU A 128 6.32 9.40 -1.04
N SER A 129 5.60 8.39 -0.54
CA SER A 129 4.20 8.13 -0.91
C SER A 129 3.26 9.26 -0.46
N LEU A 130 3.45 9.75 0.76
CA LEU A 130 2.68 10.89 1.28
C LEU A 130 2.95 12.16 0.48
N LEU A 131 4.21 12.43 0.14
CA LEU A 131 4.59 13.57 -0.69
C LEU A 131 4.02 13.46 -2.11
N LEU A 132 3.95 12.26 -2.67
CA LEU A 132 3.35 12.04 -3.98
C LEU A 132 1.85 12.37 -3.98
N ALA A 133 1.10 11.92 -2.98
CA ALA A 133 -0.31 12.25 -2.82
C ALA A 133 -0.54 13.75 -2.54
N ALA A 134 0.31 14.37 -1.71
CA ALA A 134 0.25 15.80 -1.42
C ALA A 134 0.49 16.66 -2.67
N LYS A 135 1.48 16.30 -3.50
CA LYS A 135 1.77 16.98 -4.78
C LYS A 135 0.63 16.85 -5.78
N ALA A 136 -0.14 15.77 -5.71
CA ALA A 136 -1.34 15.58 -6.53
C ALA A 136 -2.55 16.42 -6.05
N GLY A 137 -2.43 17.09 -4.91
CA GLY A 137 -3.43 18.03 -4.38
C GLY A 137 -4.20 17.56 -3.16
N SER A 138 -3.88 16.39 -2.59
CA SER A 138 -4.58 15.88 -1.39
C SER A 138 -4.15 16.65 -0.13
N PRO A 139 -5.04 17.42 0.52
CA PRO A 139 -4.69 18.13 1.76
C PRO A 139 -4.62 17.20 2.97
N LEU A 140 -5.42 16.13 2.94
CA LEU A 140 -5.40 15.03 3.89
C LEU A 140 -5.11 13.74 3.13
N ILE A 141 -4.20 12.94 3.68
CA ILE A 141 -3.77 11.69 3.07
C ILE A 141 -4.14 10.55 4.01
N TYR A 142 -4.70 9.49 3.45
CA TYR A 142 -5.20 8.34 4.20
C TYR A 142 -4.41 7.08 3.87
N GLY A 143 -4.16 6.27 4.90
CA GLY A 143 -3.59 4.94 4.75
C GLY A 143 -4.31 3.94 5.65
N VAL A 144 -4.80 2.87 5.08
CA VAL A 144 -5.57 1.83 5.79
C VAL A 144 -4.70 0.60 6.00
N THR A 145 -4.70 0.07 7.21
CA THR A 145 -3.92 -1.13 7.54
C THR A 145 -4.56 -1.91 8.69
N ARG A 146 -4.05 -3.12 8.94
CA ARG A 146 -4.47 -3.96 10.06
C ARG A 146 -3.88 -3.43 11.37
N ALA A 147 -4.71 -3.35 12.41
CA ALA A 147 -4.31 -2.80 13.72
C ALA A 147 -3.14 -3.55 14.37
N THR A 148 -3.00 -4.84 14.09
CA THR A 148 -1.93 -5.69 14.64
C THR A 148 -0.71 -5.78 13.73
N GLY A 149 -0.78 -5.21 12.52
CA GLY A 149 0.29 -5.28 11.53
C GLY A 149 1.50 -4.40 11.84
N PRO A 150 2.65 -4.72 11.24
CA PRO A 150 3.88 -3.92 11.44
C PRO A 150 3.73 -2.47 10.98
N ALA A 151 2.96 -2.22 9.92
CA ALA A 151 2.70 -0.87 9.42
C ALA A 151 2.04 0.01 10.47
N ALA A 152 0.98 -0.48 11.14
CA ALA A 152 0.28 0.25 12.18
C ALA A 152 1.15 0.54 13.41
N LYS A 153 2.06 -0.36 13.75
CA LYS A 153 2.89 -0.27 14.95
C LYS A 153 4.14 0.59 14.76
N PHE A 154 4.81 0.48 13.61
CA PHE A 154 6.18 0.97 13.45
C PHE A 154 6.36 1.99 12.31
N VAL A 155 5.43 2.06 11.37
CA VAL A 155 5.57 2.88 10.16
C VAL A 155 4.57 4.03 10.13
N TYR A 156 3.28 3.74 10.13
CA TYR A 156 2.22 4.74 9.95
C TYR A 156 2.10 5.79 11.07
N PRO A 157 2.52 5.55 12.33
CA PRO A 157 2.59 6.62 13.33
C PRO A 157 3.61 7.71 13.03
N LYS A 158 4.51 7.48 12.10
CA LYS A 158 5.51 8.48 11.69
C LYS A 158 4.88 9.64 10.92
N TYR A 159 5.59 10.75 10.90
CA TYR A 159 5.15 11.99 10.22
C TYR A 159 3.80 12.50 10.73
N GLU A 160 3.54 12.30 12.02
CA GLU A 160 2.30 12.69 12.70
C GLU A 160 1.04 11.99 12.17
N GLY A 161 1.18 10.76 11.71
CA GLY A 161 0.04 9.90 11.33
C GLY A 161 -0.87 9.62 12.53
N LYS A 162 -2.15 9.96 12.40
CA LYS A 162 -3.16 9.81 13.45
C LYS A 162 -4.10 8.66 13.14
N PRO A 163 -4.12 7.58 13.96
CA PRO A 163 -5.00 6.45 13.73
C PRO A 163 -6.44 6.73 14.16
N SER A 164 -7.37 6.17 13.42
CA SER A 164 -8.78 6.05 13.80
C SER A 164 -9.30 4.65 13.43
N PRO A 165 -10.32 4.14 14.16
CA PRO A 165 -10.98 2.90 13.76
C PRO A 165 -11.52 3.01 12.33
N TYR A 166 -11.41 1.92 11.57
CA TYR A 166 -11.89 1.87 10.20
C TYR A 166 -12.57 0.53 9.90
N PHE A 167 -13.62 0.58 9.09
CA PHE A 167 -14.40 -0.59 8.70
C PHE A 167 -14.45 -0.63 7.17
N PRO A 168 -13.44 -1.23 6.51
CA PRO A 168 -13.43 -1.30 5.06
C PRO A 168 -14.59 -2.16 4.57
N ASP A 169 -15.23 -1.72 3.52
CA ASP A 169 -16.13 -2.57 2.76
C ASP A 169 -15.29 -3.57 1.93
N ILE A 170 -14.86 -4.63 2.57
CA ILE A 170 -14.16 -5.74 1.91
C ILE A 170 -15.18 -6.68 1.28
N GLY A 171 -16.33 -6.21 0.84
CA GLY A 171 -17.43 -6.96 0.25
C GLY A 171 -17.41 -8.43 0.65
N GLN A 172 -18.48 -8.93 1.22
CA GLN A 172 -18.63 -10.36 1.42
C GLN A 172 -18.25 -11.08 0.12
N PRO A 173 -17.56 -12.23 0.16
CA PRO A 173 -17.39 -13.04 -1.04
C PRO A 173 -18.77 -13.14 -1.66
N ALA A 174 -18.87 -12.82 -2.95
CA ALA A 174 -20.14 -12.90 -3.66
C ALA A 174 -20.76 -14.25 -3.30
N VAL A 175 -21.75 -14.22 -2.40
CA VAL A 175 -22.60 -15.35 -2.18
C VAL A 175 -23.21 -15.53 -3.56
N SER A 176 -22.81 -16.58 -4.24
CA SER A 176 -23.34 -16.93 -5.53
C SER A 176 -24.85 -16.93 -5.38
N LEU A 177 -25.49 -15.93 -5.95
CA LEU A 177 -26.92 -15.98 -6.23
C LEU A 177 -27.11 -17.05 -7.30
N TRP A 178 -26.91 -18.30 -6.88
CA TRP A 178 -27.42 -19.41 -7.63
C TRP A 178 -28.91 -19.47 -7.29
N PRO A 179 -29.79 -19.20 -8.21
CA PRO A 179 -31.21 -19.42 -7.95
C PRO A 179 -31.39 -20.92 -7.73
N SER A 180 -31.84 -21.27 -6.56
CA SER A 180 -32.42 -22.58 -6.32
C SER A 180 -33.70 -22.71 -7.17
N ALA A 181 -33.50 -23.07 -8.42
CA ALA A 181 -34.58 -23.57 -9.28
C ALA A 181 -34.42 -25.08 -9.33
N LEU A 182 -35.25 -25.73 -8.55
CA LEU A 182 -35.99 -26.92 -8.99
C LEU A 182 -36.52 -27.65 -7.75
N GLU A 183 -37.59 -27.11 -7.21
CA GLU A 183 -38.69 -27.96 -6.70
C GLU A 183 -39.77 -28.01 -7.78
N ARG A 184 -39.85 -29.13 -8.46
CA ARG A 184 -41.04 -29.84 -8.89
C ARG A 184 -40.66 -31.22 -9.39
#